data_78be95314efe3ea443f28166f698d683
#
_entry.id   78be95314efe3ea443f28166f698d683
#
_cell.length_a   1.000
_cell.length_b   1.000
_cell.length_c   1.000
_cell.angle_alpha   90.00
_cell.angle_beta   90.00
_cell.angle_gamma   90.00
#
_symmetry.space_group_name_H-M   'P 1'
#
loop_
_entity.id
_entity.type
_entity.pdbx_description
1 polymer ?
#
loop_
_entity_poly.entity_id
_entity_poly.type
_entity_poly.pdbx_seq_one_letter_code
_entity_poly.pdbx_strand_id
1 'polypeptide(L)'
;MSNSDAAPRIDPTTVDYEQLYRGEELFPGVVVQRPPWDIGRPQPLLAALEEAGHIRGEVLDVGCGPGDTAIHLAGLGYRVTGLDVAPTAIEQARQRAAQRGVPVTFEVADAAILDGYDNRFDTVVSSALLHCLNPAQRRTHASALARAIKPGGHLIQFCFTPAEHTELYAPYPIPESELRTLFAPPIWTITTLRPDHLETTVPTEQQSNLFAQNNFHPNRDEKGALLLPILVLEAQRI
;
A
#
# COMPACT_ATOMS: atom_id res chain seq x y z
N MET A 1 -11.12 39.78 -16.94
CA MET A 1 -9.83 39.12 -16.76
C MET A 1 -10.08 37.95 -15.82
N SER A 2 -10.30 36.78 -16.40
CA SER A 2 -10.63 35.54 -15.64
C SER A 2 -9.32 34.93 -15.14
N ASN A 3 -9.14 34.93 -13.82
CA ASN A 3 -8.08 34.17 -13.16
C ASN A 3 -8.30 32.68 -13.38
N SER A 4 -7.60 32.11 -14.35
CA SER A 4 -7.54 30.66 -14.57
C SER A 4 -6.19 30.05 -14.13
N ASP A 5 -5.64 30.55 -13.02
CA ASP A 5 -4.41 30.02 -12.40
C ASP A 5 -4.70 29.16 -11.16
N ALA A 6 -5.81 28.43 -11.17
CA ALA A 6 -5.95 27.37 -10.19
C ALA A 6 -5.08 26.18 -10.65
N ALA A 7 -4.09 25.80 -9.84
CA ALA A 7 -3.32 24.59 -10.08
C ALA A 7 -4.28 23.41 -10.38
N PRO A 8 -3.94 22.52 -11.32
CA PRO A 8 -4.81 21.38 -11.64
C PRO A 8 -5.08 20.60 -10.36
N ARG A 9 -6.37 20.48 -10.02
CA ARG A 9 -6.77 19.60 -8.90
C ARG A 9 -6.48 18.17 -9.31
N ILE A 10 -5.51 17.56 -8.66
CA ILE A 10 -5.23 16.14 -8.80
C ILE A 10 -6.43 15.39 -8.19
N ASP A 11 -7.13 14.62 -9.02
CA ASP A 11 -8.15 13.69 -8.54
C ASP A 11 -7.49 12.31 -8.35
N PRO A 12 -7.12 11.92 -7.14
CA PRO A 12 -6.41 10.67 -6.90
C PRO A 12 -7.26 9.44 -7.25
N THR A 13 -8.59 9.59 -7.42
CA THR A 13 -9.46 8.47 -7.81
C THR A 13 -9.32 8.07 -9.28
N THR A 14 -8.66 8.89 -10.08
CA THR A 14 -8.44 8.67 -11.52
C THR A 14 -7.00 8.27 -11.85
N VAL A 15 -6.17 7.99 -10.85
CA VAL A 15 -4.77 7.59 -11.05
C VAL A 15 -4.68 6.26 -11.80
N ASP A 16 -4.01 6.27 -12.94
CA ASP A 16 -3.56 5.07 -13.62
C ASP A 16 -2.19 4.65 -13.05
N TYR A 17 -2.19 3.58 -12.26
CA TYR A 17 -0.97 3.11 -11.61
C TYR A 17 0.06 2.58 -12.61
N GLU A 18 -0.36 2.03 -13.76
CA GLU A 18 0.57 1.60 -14.79
C GLU A 18 1.30 2.80 -15.41
N GLN A 19 0.57 3.87 -15.76
CA GLN A 19 1.18 5.12 -16.23
C GLN A 19 2.13 5.71 -15.18
N LEU A 20 1.74 5.68 -13.90
CA LEU A 20 2.56 6.17 -12.80
C LEU A 20 3.89 5.42 -12.72
N TYR A 21 3.88 4.07 -12.78
CA TYR A 21 5.10 3.28 -12.72
C TYR A 21 5.96 3.39 -13.99
N ARG A 22 5.38 3.76 -15.13
CA ARG A 22 6.12 4.12 -16.35
C ARG A 22 6.77 5.48 -16.28
N GLY A 23 6.44 6.31 -15.27
CA GLY A 23 6.90 7.70 -15.19
C GLY A 23 6.30 8.60 -16.27
N GLU A 24 5.11 8.24 -16.76
CA GLU A 24 4.35 9.01 -17.73
C GLU A 24 3.61 10.16 -17.04
N GLU A 25 3.12 11.11 -17.84
CA GLU A 25 2.34 12.24 -17.34
C GLU A 25 0.96 11.76 -16.86
N LEU A 26 0.71 11.83 -15.54
CA LEU A 26 -0.56 11.41 -14.94
C LEU A 26 -1.68 12.44 -15.12
N PHE A 27 -1.32 13.71 -15.04
CA PHE A 27 -2.19 14.87 -15.21
C PHE A 27 -1.42 15.95 -15.94
N PRO A 28 -2.07 16.91 -16.63
CA PRO A 28 -1.36 17.95 -17.36
C PRO A 28 -0.26 18.65 -16.53
N GLY A 29 0.99 18.47 -16.94
CA GLY A 29 2.18 19.03 -16.27
C GLY A 29 2.65 18.25 -15.03
N VAL A 30 2.06 17.09 -14.71
CA VAL A 30 2.41 16.30 -13.52
C VAL A 30 3.03 14.97 -13.93
N VAL A 31 4.34 14.87 -13.77
CA VAL A 31 5.11 13.62 -13.94
C VAL A 31 5.66 13.21 -12.57
N VAL A 32 5.36 11.99 -12.14
CA VAL A 32 5.89 11.43 -10.91
C VAL A 32 7.04 10.49 -11.25
N GLN A 33 8.27 10.95 -11.08
CA GLN A 33 9.47 10.17 -11.37
C GLN A 33 9.60 8.93 -10.47
N ARG A 34 9.16 9.06 -9.23
CA ARG A 34 9.17 8.00 -8.24
C ARG A 34 7.95 8.14 -7.32
N PRO A 35 7.13 7.09 -7.19
CA PRO A 35 5.98 7.13 -6.30
C PRO A 35 6.37 7.45 -4.86
N PRO A 36 5.56 8.20 -4.09
CA PRO A 36 5.90 8.58 -2.72
C PRO A 36 6.13 7.39 -1.77
N TRP A 37 5.47 6.27 -2.02
CA TRP A 37 5.62 5.03 -1.23
C TRP A 37 6.82 4.17 -1.62
N ASP A 38 7.46 4.43 -2.75
CA ASP A 38 8.68 3.73 -3.19
C ASP A 38 9.91 4.30 -2.48
N ILE A 39 10.09 3.96 -1.21
CA ILE A 39 11.20 4.45 -0.39
C ILE A 39 12.50 3.64 -0.56
N GLY A 40 12.49 2.57 -1.41
CA GLY A 40 13.66 1.72 -1.72
C GLY A 40 14.02 0.72 -0.62
N ARG A 41 13.13 0.57 0.38
CA ARG A 41 13.23 -0.34 1.52
C ARG A 41 11.82 -0.64 2.05
N PRO A 42 11.64 -1.70 2.85
CA PRO A 42 10.34 -1.91 3.48
C PRO A 42 9.97 -0.73 4.38
N GLN A 43 8.68 -0.53 4.60
CA GLN A 43 8.23 0.42 5.60
C GLN A 43 8.83 0.05 6.96
N PRO A 44 9.39 1.01 7.73
CA PRO A 44 9.98 0.72 9.04
C PRO A 44 9.01 0.00 9.98
N LEU A 45 7.73 0.38 9.91
CA LEU A 45 6.67 -0.27 10.66
C LEU A 45 6.53 -1.76 10.33
N LEU A 46 6.65 -2.14 9.04
CA LEU A 46 6.59 -3.54 8.63
C LEU A 46 7.79 -4.32 9.14
N ALA A 47 8.99 -3.75 9.05
CA ALA A 47 10.21 -4.36 9.57
C ALA A 47 10.08 -4.60 11.09
N ALA A 48 9.56 -3.63 11.83
CA ALA A 48 9.32 -3.77 13.27
C ALA A 48 8.29 -4.87 13.61
N LEU A 49 7.22 -5.02 12.80
CA LEU A 49 6.24 -6.10 12.97
C LEU A 49 6.85 -7.47 12.67
N GLU A 50 7.74 -7.55 11.67
CA GLU A 50 8.48 -8.78 11.36
C GLU A 50 9.41 -9.16 12.51
N GLU A 51 10.23 -8.23 13.01
CA GLU A 51 11.12 -8.43 14.16
C GLU A 51 10.35 -8.86 15.43
N ALA A 52 9.11 -8.38 15.59
CA ALA A 52 8.22 -8.77 16.67
C ALA A 52 7.55 -10.14 16.45
N GLY A 53 7.78 -10.82 15.32
CA GLY A 53 7.25 -12.15 15.01
C GLY A 53 5.80 -12.18 14.56
N HIS A 54 5.27 -11.07 14.05
CA HIS A 54 3.90 -10.99 13.52
C HIS A 54 3.77 -11.62 12.11
N ILE A 55 4.90 -11.79 11.40
CA ILE A 55 4.93 -12.41 10.07
C ILE A 55 5.41 -13.85 10.20
N ARG A 56 4.76 -14.78 9.50
CA ARG A 56 5.09 -16.20 9.55
C ARG A 56 4.70 -16.95 8.29
N GLY A 57 5.38 -18.07 8.05
CA GLY A 57 5.06 -19.04 7.01
C GLY A 57 5.19 -18.51 5.58
N GLU A 58 4.25 -18.89 4.72
CA GLU A 58 4.17 -18.39 3.35
C GLU A 58 3.46 -17.05 3.30
N VAL A 59 4.07 -16.06 2.66
CA VAL A 59 3.63 -14.67 2.70
C VAL A 59 3.14 -14.20 1.33
N LEU A 60 2.01 -13.49 1.31
CA LEU A 60 1.56 -12.69 0.18
C LEU A 60 1.77 -11.21 0.49
N ASP A 61 2.45 -10.51 -0.42
CA ASP A 61 2.51 -9.04 -0.47
C ASP A 61 1.55 -8.58 -1.58
N VAL A 62 0.35 -8.13 -1.21
CA VAL A 62 -0.70 -7.75 -2.15
C VAL A 62 -0.69 -6.24 -2.40
N GLY A 63 -0.59 -5.84 -3.67
CA GLY A 63 -0.26 -4.47 -4.07
C GLY A 63 1.21 -4.18 -3.79
N CYS A 64 2.09 -5.11 -4.17
CA CYS A 64 3.51 -5.08 -3.80
C CYS A 64 4.31 -3.93 -4.44
N GLY A 65 3.76 -3.27 -5.47
CA GLY A 65 4.48 -2.27 -6.23
C GLY A 65 5.85 -2.77 -6.72
N PRO A 66 6.93 -1.97 -6.58
CA PRO A 66 8.28 -2.37 -6.96
C PRO A 66 8.93 -3.40 -6.02
N GLY A 67 8.19 -3.99 -5.08
CA GLY A 67 8.55 -5.20 -4.34
C GLY A 67 9.42 -5.02 -3.11
N ASP A 68 9.58 -3.81 -2.57
CA ASP A 68 10.50 -3.58 -1.44
C ASP A 68 10.17 -4.45 -0.21
N THR A 69 8.88 -4.61 0.12
CA THR A 69 8.40 -5.48 1.21
C THR A 69 8.68 -6.95 0.91
N ALA A 70 8.25 -7.43 -0.26
CA ALA A 70 8.41 -8.83 -0.67
C ALA A 70 9.88 -9.24 -0.70
N ILE A 71 10.76 -8.38 -1.25
CA ILE A 71 12.20 -8.61 -1.34
C ILE A 71 12.84 -8.66 0.05
N HIS A 72 12.44 -7.75 0.95
CA HIS A 72 12.94 -7.74 2.32
C HIS A 72 12.61 -9.04 3.04
N LEU A 73 11.34 -9.44 3.03
CA LEU A 73 10.88 -10.67 3.69
C LEU A 73 11.52 -11.93 3.10
N ALA A 74 11.67 -11.99 1.78
CA ALA A 74 12.38 -13.11 1.14
C ALA A 74 13.86 -13.14 1.51
N GLY A 75 14.50 -11.98 1.69
CA GLY A 75 15.87 -11.87 2.20
C GLY A 75 16.03 -12.41 3.63
N LEU A 76 14.96 -12.41 4.42
CA LEU A 76 14.90 -13.02 5.76
C LEU A 76 14.55 -14.51 5.72
N GLY A 77 14.33 -15.09 4.54
CA GLY A 77 14.07 -16.52 4.35
C GLY A 77 12.59 -16.91 4.25
N TYR A 78 11.67 -15.94 4.20
CA TYR A 78 10.27 -16.23 3.94
C TYR A 78 10.05 -16.65 2.49
N ARG A 79 9.07 -17.52 2.26
CA ARG A 79 8.58 -17.80 0.91
C ARG A 79 7.53 -16.76 0.55
N VAL A 80 7.84 -15.86 -0.38
CA VAL A 80 7.03 -14.68 -0.66
C VAL A 80 6.50 -14.69 -2.10
N THR A 81 5.22 -14.38 -2.24
CA THR A 81 4.59 -14.01 -3.51
C THR A 81 4.21 -12.53 -3.44
N GLY A 82 4.62 -11.73 -4.42
CA GLY A 82 4.22 -10.34 -4.59
C GLY A 82 3.25 -10.20 -5.76
N LEU A 83 2.14 -9.53 -5.56
CA LEU A 83 1.13 -9.27 -6.60
C LEU A 83 0.90 -7.77 -6.76
N ASP A 84 0.82 -7.33 -8.01
CA ASP A 84 0.38 -5.96 -8.35
C ASP A 84 -0.39 -5.99 -9.68
N VAL A 85 -1.29 -5.03 -9.87
CA VAL A 85 -2.06 -4.90 -11.11
C VAL A 85 -1.23 -4.28 -12.24
N ALA A 86 -0.19 -3.50 -11.90
CA ALA A 86 0.67 -2.80 -12.85
C ALA A 86 1.81 -3.69 -13.35
N PRO A 87 1.83 -4.09 -14.64
CA PRO A 87 2.93 -4.89 -15.21
C PRO A 87 4.30 -4.23 -15.03
N THR A 88 4.41 -2.90 -15.16
CA THR A 88 5.66 -2.18 -14.99
C THR A 88 6.18 -2.26 -13.56
N ALA A 89 5.31 -2.20 -12.53
CA ALA A 89 5.71 -2.40 -11.14
C ALA A 89 6.29 -3.80 -10.93
N ILE A 90 5.65 -4.84 -11.47
CA ILE A 90 6.10 -6.23 -11.38
C ILE A 90 7.45 -6.44 -12.09
N GLU A 91 7.66 -5.82 -13.23
CA GLU A 91 8.96 -5.88 -13.93
C GLU A 91 10.07 -5.23 -13.08
N GLN A 92 9.80 -4.05 -12.51
CA GLN A 92 10.73 -3.37 -11.59
C GLN A 92 11.02 -4.23 -10.35
N ALA A 93 9.99 -4.89 -9.77
CA ALA A 93 10.13 -5.77 -8.62
C ALA A 93 11.05 -6.97 -8.94
N ARG A 94 10.85 -7.61 -10.10
CA ARG A 94 11.71 -8.72 -10.56
C ARG A 94 13.16 -8.28 -10.74
N GLN A 95 13.39 -7.11 -11.34
CA GLN A 95 14.74 -6.55 -11.54
C GLN A 95 15.41 -6.25 -10.19
N ARG A 96 14.69 -5.65 -9.23
CA ARG A 96 15.21 -5.37 -7.89
C ARG A 96 15.55 -6.65 -7.12
N ALA A 97 14.70 -7.68 -7.20
CA ALA A 97 14.95 -8.98 -6.57
C ALA A 97 16.18 -9.66 -7.16
N ALA A 98 16.32 -9.66 -8.49
CA ALA A 98 17.47 -10.21 -9.16
C ALA A 98 18.78 -9.49 -8.77
N GLN A 99 18.77 -8.15 -8.69
CA GLN A 99 19.93 -7.36 -8.25
C GLN A 99 20.36 -7.68 -6.81
N ARG A 100 19.40 -8.03 -5.95
CA ARG A 100 19.67 -8.41 -4.55
C ARG A 100 19.91 -9.92 -4.36
N GLY A 101 19.78 -10.72 -5.42
CA GLY A 101 19.95 -12.16 -5.38
C GLY A 101 18.92 -12.90 -4.53
N VAL A 102 17.71 -12.36 -4.42
CA VAL A 102 16.65 -12.90 -3.55
C VAL A 102 15.54 -13.54 -4.37
N PRO A 103 15.15 -14.80 -4.09
CA PRO A 103 14.07 -15.47 -4.82
C PRO A 103 12.71 -14.99 -4.34
N VAL A 104 11.95 -14.31 -5.20
CA VAL A 104 10.55 -13.90 -4.96
C VAL A 104 9.73 -14.25 -6.19
N THR A 105 8.52 -14.77 -5.99
CA THR A 105 7.55 -14.94 -7.06
C THR A 105 6.78 -13.62 -7.22
N PHE A 106 6.87 -12.98 -8.41
CA PHE A 106 6.12 -11.78 -8.73
C PHE A 106 5.16 -12.04 -9.89
N GLU A 107 3.89 -11.70 -9.71
CA GLU A 107 2.84 -11.93 -10.71
C GLU A 107 1.96 -10.69 -10.89
N VAL A 108 1.53 -10.45 -12.12
CA VAL A 108 0.52 -9.42 -12.41
C VAL A 108 -0.85 -10.01 -12.09
N ALA A 109 -1.54 -9.42 -11.12
CA ALA A 109 -2.86 -9.91 -10.68
C ALA A 109 -3.72 -8.79 -10.11
N ASP A 110 -5.04 -8.94 -10.24
CA ASP A 110 -6.01 -8.07 -9.59
C ASP A 110 -6.20 -8.49 -8.13
N ALA A 111 -5.81 -7.62 -7.22
CA ALA A 111 -5.95 -7.81 -5.79
C ALA A 111 -7.40 -8.03 -5.33
N ALA A 112 -8.40 -7.55 -6.10
CA ALA A 112 -9.80 -7.77 -5.79
C ALA A 112 -10.25 -9.21 -6.03
N ILE A 113 -9.54 -9.98 -6.86
CA ILE A 113 -10.00 -11.31 -7.31
C ILE A 113 -9.21 -12.42 -6.59
N LEU A 114 -7.88 -12.42 -6.64
CA LEU A 114 -6.97 -13.40 -6.04
C LEU A 114 -7.34 -14.87 -6.39
N ASP A 115 -7.68 -15.14 -7.65
CA ASP A 115 -8.01 -16.48 -8.10
C ASP A 115 -6.78 -17.40 -8.11
N GLY A 116 -6.97 -18.64 -7.66
CA GLY A 116 -5.90 -19.65 -7.62
C GLY A 116 -5.00 -19.59 -6.37
N TYR A 117 -5.33 -18.72 -5.41
CA TYR A 117 -4.53 -18.58 -4.17
C TYR A 117 -5.26 -19.09 -2.92
N ASP A 118 -6.34 -19.84 -3.06
CA ASP A 118 -7.18 -20.29 -1.93
C ASP A 118 -6.39 -21.08 -0.88
N ASN A 119 -6.54 -20.66 0.40
CA ASN A 119 -5.89 -21.28 1.56
C ASN A 119 -4.37 -21.50 1.41
N ARG A 120 -3.70 -20.56 0.79
CA ARG A 120 -2.27 -20.70 0.49
C ARG A 120 -1.38 -19.98 1.51
N PHE A 121 -1.75 -18.81 1.96
CA PHE A 121 -0.85 -17.95 2.73
C PHE A 121 -1.09 -18.04 4.24
N ASP A 122 -0.01 -18.05 4.99
CA ASP A 122 -0.02 -17.95 6.45
C ASP A 122 -0.10 -16.49 6.91
N THR A 123 0.49 -15.58 6.12
CA THR A 123 0.43 -14.13 6.34
C THR A 123 0.15 -13.41 5.04
N VAL A 124 -0.72 -12.41 5.07
CA VAL A 124 -0.87 -11.44 3.99
C VAL A 124 -0.53 -10.05 4.50
N VAL A 125 0.33 -9.35 3.75
CA VAL A 125 0.65 -7.95 3.95
C VAL A 125 -0.01 -7.13 2.85
N SER A 126 -0.71 -6.05 3.23
CA SER A 126 -1.32 -5.10 2.32
C SER A 126 -0.95 -3.69 2.77
N SER A 127 0.11 -3.15 2.18
CA SER A 127 0.63 -1.83 2.54
C SER A 127 0.16 -0.79 1.54
N ALA A 128 -0.71 0.13 1.99
CA ALA A 128 -1.18 1.26 1.19
C ALA A 128 -1.98 0.89 -0.08
N LEU A 129 -2.62 -0.30 -0.13
CA LEU A 129 -3.47 -0.72 -1.25
C LEU A 129 -4.95 -0.42 -1.01
N LEU A 130 -5.49 -0.75 0.17
CA LEU A 130 -6.94 -0.80 0.39
C LEU A 130 -7.62 0.56 0.13
N HIS A 131 -6.96 1.68 0.40
CA HIS A 131 -7.47 3.02 0.12
C HIS A 131 -7.41 3.41 -1.36
N CYS A 132 -6.78 2.61 -2.22
CA CYS A 132 -6.83 2.76 -3.68
C CYS A 132 -8.06 2.10 -4.30
N LEU A 133 -8.76 1.26 -3.54
CA LEU A 133 -9.96 0.56 -3.97
C LEU A 133 -11.22 1.35 -3.57
N ASN A 134 -12.17 1.45 -4.50
CA ASN A 134 -13.49 2.03 -4.17
C ASN A 134 -14.27 1.09 -3.21
N PRO A 135 -15.35 1.55 -2.56
CA PRO A 135 -16.08 0.75 -1.56
C PRO A 135 -16.60 -0.60 -2.05
N ALA A 136 -16.93 -0.74 -3.34
CA ALA A 136 -17.37 -2.02 -3.92
C ALA A 136 -16.17 -2.98 -4.06
N GLN A 137 -15.07 -2.49 -4.59
CA GLN A 137 -13.83 -3.26 -4.74
C GLN A 137 -13.26 -3.71 -3.39
N ARG A 138 -13.36 -2.89 -2.33
CA ARG A 138 -12.92 -3.26 -0.98
C ARG A 138 -13.63 -4.50 -0.44
N ARG A 139 -14.96 -4.60 -0.64
CA ARG A 139 -15.72 -5.78 -0.21
C ARG A 139 -15.28 -7.04 -0.95
N THR A 140 -15.09 -6.91 -2.26
CA THR A 140 -14.59 -8.03 -3.08
C THR A 140 -13.19 -8.45 -2.65
N HIS A 141 -12.30 -7.47 -2.42
CA HIS A 141 -10.94 -7.69 -1.93
C HIS A 141 -10.91 -8.36 -0.55
N ALA A 142 -11.70 -7.89 0.42
CA ALA A 142 -11.78 -8.50 1.75
C ALA A 142 -12.25 -9.97 1.68
N SER A 143 -13.19 -10.28 0.77
CA SER A 143 -13.62 -11.65 0.50
C SER A 143 -12.53 -12.49 -0.17
N ALA A 144 -11.76 -11.90 -1.10
CA ALA A 144 -10.63 -12.56 -1.75
C ALA A 144 -9.50 -12.87 -0.75
N LEU A 145 -9.18 -11.93 0.14
CA LEU A 145 -8.23 -12.13 1.23
C LEU A 145 -8.65 -13.28 2.14
N ALA A 146 -9.95 -13.36 2.49
CA ALA A 146 -10.49 -14.44 3.31
C ALA A 146 -10.32 -15.81 2.66
N ARG A 147 -10.37 -15.89 1.32
CA ARG A 147 -10.09 -17.15 0.61
C ARG A 147 -8.60 -17.47 0.57
N ALA A 148 -7.76 -16.46 0.31
CA ALA A 148 -6.32 -16.65 0.09
C ALA A 148 -5.56 -17.00 1.37
N ILE A 149 -5.96 -16.44 2.51
CA ILE A 149 -5.35 -16.69 3.81
C ILE A 149 -5.87 -18.04 4.37
N LYS A 150 -4.99 -18.85 4.93
CA LYS A 150 -5.37 -20.09 5.64
C LYS A 150 -6.21 -19.81 6.88
N PRO A 151 -7.10 -20.71 7.33
CA PRO A 151 -7.68 -20.61 8.67
C PRO A 151 -6.59 -20.45 9.73
N GLY A 152 -6.76 -19.48 10.64
CA GLY A 152 -5.75 -19.11 11.63
C GLY A 152 -4.62 -18.23 11.10
N GLY A 153 -4.58 -17.94 9.80
CA GLY A 153 -3.58 -17.05 9.19
C GLY A 153 -3.86 -15.58 9.49
N HIS A 154 -2.88 -14.73 9.21
CA HIS A 154 -2.85 -13.33 9.60
C HIS A 154 -2.93 -12.38 8.40
N LEU A 155 -3.65 -11.28 8.59
CA LEU A 155 -3.64 -10.10 7.72
C LEU A 155 -2.98 -8.94 8.47
N ILE A 156 -2.02 -8.28 7.80
CA ILE A 156 -1.45 -7.01 8.22
C ILE A 156 -1.82 -5.97 7.16
N GLN A 157 -2.58 -4.95 7.54
CA GLN A 157 -3.12 -3.93 6.64
C GLN A 157 -2.73 -2.54 7.09
N PHE A 158 -2.08 -1.77 6.22
CA PHE A 158 -1.83 -0.34 6.42
C PHE A 158 -2.72 0.46 5.48
N CYS A 159 -3.51 1.39 6.02
CA CYS A 159 -4.39 2.19 5.19
C CYS A 159 -4.58 3.61 5.72
N PHE A 160 -4.78 4.55 4.80
CA PHE A 160 -5.13 5.91 5.14
C PHE A 160 -6.58 6.01 5.59
N THR A 161 -6.80 6.81 6.63
CA THR A 161 -8.11 7.10 7.21
C THR A 161 -8.49 8.56 6.92
N PRO A 162 -9.78 8.91 6.92
CA PRO A 162 -10.19 10.31 6.81
C PRO A 162 -9.54 11.17 7.89
N ALA A 163 -8.78 12.16 7.46
CA ALA A 163 -8.12 13.16 8.28
C ALA A 163 -8.02 14.45 7.45
N GLU A 164 -7.59 15.53 8.07
CA GLU A 164 -7.37 16.78 7.36
C GLU A 164 -6.35 16.57 6.22
N HIS A 165 -6.71 17.02 5.02
CA HIS A 165 -5.91 16.93 3.80
C HIS A 165 -5.60 15.51 3.28
N THR A 166 -6.28 14.47 3.77
CA THR A 166 -6.07 13.09 3.26
C THR A 166 -6.38 12.98 1.76
N GLU A 167 -7.27 13.81 1.24
CA GLU A 167 -7.62 13.90 -0.19
C GLU A 167 -6.44 14.28 -1.09
N LEU A 168 -5.34 14.80 -0.54
CA LEU A 168 -4.14 15.14 -1.31
C LEU A 168 -3.27 13.92 -1.61
N TYR A 169 -3.45 12.80 -0.91
CA TYR A 169 -2.57 11.63 -1.02
C TYR A 169 -3.28 10.27 -0.96
N ALA A 170 -4.57 10.21 -0.69
CA ALA A 170 -5.32 8.96 -0.63
C ALA A 170 -6.61 9.05 -1.47
N PRO A 171 -6.80 8.18 -2.49
CA PRO A 171 -7.98 8.19 -3.34
C PRO A 171 -9.29 8.01 -2.57
N TYR A 172 -9.34 7.01 -1.70
CA TYR A 172 -10.52 6.63 -0.94
C TYR A 172 -10.14 6.34 0.51
N PRO A 173 -9.95 7.37 1.37
CA PRO A 173 -9.65 7.18 2.78
C PRO A 173 -10.72 6.31 3.46
N ILE A 174 -10.31 5.46 4.39
CA ILE A 174 -11.18 4.43 4.97
C ILE A 174 -11.46 4.75 6.43
N PRO A 175 -12.72 5.02 6.81
CA PRO A 175 -13.10 5.19 8.20
C PRO A 175 -12.83 3.92 9.02
N GLU A 176 -12.44 4.06 10.27
CA GLU A 176 -12.23 2.93 11.18
C GLU A 176 -13.47 2.01 11.27
N SER A 177 -14.67 2.59 11.25
CA SER A 177 -15.92 1.84 11.25
C SER A 177 -16.09 0.92 10.03
N GLU A 178 -15.60 1.35 8.86
CA GLU A 178 -15.61 0.51 7.66
C GLU A 178 -14.61 -0.65 7.79
N LEU A 179 -13.41 -0.41 8.32
CA LEU A 179 -12.43 -1.48 8.60
C LEU A 179 -13.01 -2.53 9.55
N ARG A 180 -13.67 -2.09 10.63
CA ARG A 180 -14.33 -2.99 11.56
C ARG A 180 -15.46 -3.79 10.94
N THR A 181 -16.11 -3.27 9.91
CA THR A 181 -17.15 -3.97 9.15
C THR A 181 -16.57 -4.97 8.15
N LEU A 182 -15.53 -4.58 7.42
CA LEU A 182 -14.89 -5.43 6.40
C LEU A 182 -14.20 -6.65 7.02
N PHE A 183 -13.63 -6.48 8.22
CA PHE A 183 -12.86 -7.51 8.92
C PHE A 183 -13.55 -7.98 10.22
N ALA A 184 -14.88 -8.18 10.13
CA ALA A 184 -15.72 -8.61 11.25
C ALA A 184 -15.90 -10.13 11.33
N PRO A 185 -16.29 -10.66 12.52
CA PRO A 185 -16.82 -12.01 12.62
C PRO A 185 -18.03 -12.25 11.68
N PRO A 186 -18.25 -13.49 11.21
CA PRO A 186 -17.60 -14.73 11.64
C PRO A 186 -16.29 -15.05 10.89
N ILE A 187 -15.85 -14.24 9.95
CA ILE A 187 -14.69 -14.52 9.09
C ILE A 187 -13.38 -14.08 9.74
N TRP A 188 -13.40 -12.94 10.43
CA TRP A 188 -12.21 -12.31 10.97
C TRP A 188 -12.32 -12.00 12.45
N THR A 189 -11.19 -12.04 13.14
CA THR A 189 -10.99 -11.40 14.44
C THR A 189 -9.92 -10.32 14.31
N ILE A 190 -10.30 -9.05 14.53
CA ILE A 190 -9.33 -7.96 14.60
C ILE A 190 -8.55 -8.11 15.91
N THR A 191 -7.24 -8.28 15.80
CA THR A 191 -6.33 -8.40 16.95
C THR A 191 -5.68 -7.08 17.30
N THR A 192 -5.48 -6.21 16.31
CA THR A 192 -4.91 -4.87 16.47
C THR A 192 -5.63 -3.90 15.56
N LEU A 193 -5.96 -2.72 16.06
CA LEU A 193 -6.38 -1.58 15.26
C LEU A 193 -5.90 -0.31 15.98
N ARG A 194 -4.86 0.31 15.44
CA ARG A 194 -4.19 1.45 16.07
C ARG A 194 -3.68 2.45 15.05
N PRO A 195 -3.56 3.74 15.44
CA PRO A 195 -2.88 4.72 14.60
C PRO A 195 -1.36 4.47 14.54
N ASP A 196 -0.76 4.86 13.42
CA ASP A 196 0.67 4.89 13.18
C ASP A 196 0.97 5.82 12.00
N HIS A 197 2.17 5.75 11.42
CA HIS A 197 2.59 6.54 10.29
C HIS A 197 3.21 5.67 9.20
N LEU A 198 2.98 6.08 7.96
CA LEU A 198 3.63 5.53 6.78
C LEU A 198 4.66 6.54 6.28
N GLU A 199 5.88 6.07 6.05
CA GLU A 199 6.96 6.90 5.53
C GLU A 199 6.87 7.03 4.01
N THR A 200 7.15 8.22 3.51
CA THR A 200 7.23 8.47 2.07
C THR A 200 8.66 8.84 1.65
N THR A 201 8.88 9.01 0.36
CA THR A 201 10.07 9.71 -0.13
C THR A 201 10.06 11.17 0.35
N VAL A 202 11.23 11.83 0.33
CA VAL A 202 11.30 13.28 0.51
C VAL A 202 10.52 13.94 -0.63
N PRO A 203 9.54 14.81 -0.34
CA PRO A 203 8.74 15.43 -1.36
C PRO A 203 9.58 16.36 -2.24
N THR A 204 9.25 16.39 -3.53
CA THR A 204 9.82 17.35 -4.48
C THR A 204 9.42 18.79 -4.11
N GLU A 205 10.07 19.77 -4.69
CA GLU A 205 9.70 21.18 -4.53
C GLU A 205 8.25 21.42 -4.99
N GLN A 206 7.84 20.81 -6.11
CA GLN A 206 6.46 20.91 -6.62
C GLN A 206 5.44 20.33 -5.62
N GLN A 207 5.71 19.18 -5.06
CA GLN A 207 4.85 18.57 -4.02
C GLN A 207 4.81 19.43 -2.75
N SER A 208 5.96 19.97 -2.32
CA SER A 208 6.05 20.85 -1.16
C SER A 208 5.25 22.15 -1.37
N ASN A 209 5.30 22.71 -2.58
CA ASN A 209 4.52 23.90 -2.95
C ASN A 209 3.01 23.59 -2.95
N LEU A 210 2.60 22.43 -3.47
CA LEU A 210 1.20 21.99 -3.44
C LEU A 210 0.70 21.87 -2.00
N PHE A 211 1.49 21.28 -1.12
CA PHE A 211 1.14 21.16 0.31
C PHE A 211 1.02 22.53 0.97
N ALA A 212 1.97 23.45 0.72
CA ALA A 212 1.92 24.80 1.26
C ALA A 212 0.69 25.57 0.77
N GLN A 213 0.33 25.47 -0.51
CA GLN A 213 -0.86 26.10 -1.09
C GLN A 213 -2.17 25.61 -0.47
N ASN A 214 -2.19 24.34 0.00
CA ASN A 214 -3.34 23.74 0.70
C ASN A 214 -3.22 23.85 2.22
N ASN A 215 -2.27 24.60 2.76
CA ASN A 215 -2.00 24.72 4.20
C ASN A 215 -1.76 23.37 4.87
N PHE A 216 -1.21 22.39 4.13
CA PHE A 216 -0.91 21.05 4.62
C PHE A 216 0.55 21.00 5.09
N HIS A 217 0.74 20.72 6.39
CA HIS A 217 2.04 20.67 7.05
C HIS A 217 2.26 19.28 7.69
N PRO A 218 2.49 18.22 6.88
CA PRO A 218 2.66 16.88 7.41
C PRO A 218 3.93 16.77 8.26
N ASN A 219 3.90 15.88 9.24
CA ASN A 219 5.08 15.53 10.00
C ASN A 219 6.18 14.99 9.08
N ARG A 220 7.43 15.23 9.47
CA ARG A 220 8.61 14.77 8.72
C ARG A 220 9.58 14.07 9.67
N ASP A 221 10.31 13.10 9.11
CA ASP A 221 11.48 12.55 9.78
C ASP A 221 12.69 13.51 9.72
N GLU A 222 13.81 13.10 10.31
CA GLU A 222 15.05 13.89 10.32
C GLU A 222 15.66 14.11 8.93
N LYS A 223 15.29 13.29 7.94
CA LYS A 223 15.75 13.37 6.53
C LYS A 223 14.78 14.14 5.64
N GLY A 224 13.65 14.61 6.18
CA GLY A 224 12.63 15.35 5.46
C GLY A 224 11.56 14.51 4.75
N ALA A 225 11.59 13.18 4.89
CA ALA A 225 10.54 12.29 4.41
C ALA A 225 9.24 12.55 5.18
N LEU A 226 8.08 12.42 4.53
CA LEU A 226 6.81 12.65 5.21
C LEU A 226 6.42 11.43 6.03
N LEU A 227 5.83 11.69 7.19
CA LEU A 227 5.21 10.72 8.07
C LEU A 227 3.69 10.90 7.98
N LEU A 228 3.05 10.15 7.09
CA LEU A 228 1.61 10.28 6.85
C LEU A 228 0.82 9.37 7.81
N PRO A 229 -0.22 9.91 8.48
CA PRO A 229 -0.98 9.15 9.45
C PRO A 229 -1.80 8.04 8.79
N ILE A 230 -1.73 6.83 9.35
CA ILE A 230 -2.45 5.64 8.93
C ILE A 230 -3.14 4.95 10.10
N LEU A 231 -4.02 4.00 9.77
CA LEU A 231 -4.41 2.91 10.66
C LEU A 231 -3.65 1.63 10.30
N VAL A 232 -3.12 0.99 11.32
CA VAL A 232 -2.61 -0.38 11.27
C VAL A 232 -3.73 -1.30 11.75
N LEU A 233 -4.14 -2.20 10.89
CA LEU A 233 -5.05 -3.29 11.24
C LEU A 233 -4.30 -4.60 11.15
N GLU A 234 -4.36 -5.38 12.22
CA GLU A 234 -4.03 -6.80 12.18
C GLU A 234 -5.28 -7.60 12.47
N ALA A 235 -5.51 -8.63 11.66
CA ALA A 235 -6.66 -9.51 11.80
C ALA A 235 -6.26 -10.97 11.59
N GLN A 236 -6.91 -11.85 12.29
CA GLN A 236 -6.78 -13.29 12.11
C GLN A 236 -8.01 -13.84 11.40
N ARG A 237 -7.81 -14.68 10.39
CA ARG A 237 -8.89 -15.45 9.79
C ARG A 237 -9.35 -16.57 10.73
N ILE A 238 -10.65 -16.62 11.03
CA ILE A 238 -11.27 -17.66 11.84
C ILE A 238 -11.42 -18.96 11.03
#